data_60de7ef3342251f5ed185c5554eaab4a
#
_entry.id   60de7ef3342251f5ed185c5554eaab4a
#
_cell.length_a   1.000
_cell.length_b   1.000
_cell.length_c   1.000
_cell.angle_alpha   90.00
_cell.angle_beta   90.00
_cell.angle_gamma   90.00
#
_symmetry.space_group_name_H-M   'P 1'
#
loop_
_entity.id
_entity.type
_entity.pdbx_description
1 polymer ?
#
loop_
_entity_poly.entity_id
_entity_poly.type
_entity_poly.pdbx_seq_one_letter_code
_entity_poly.pdbx_strand_id
1 'polypeptide(L)'
;EDGYVYADVTVAGSETKALLPEIMKKLVSSLAFPKSMTWGNEDMRFVRPLRWFVALFGTEVVPFEMAHVVSGRTTRGYRFLGTGDFDIQAPGEYVDLLREHYIIVDPEERRDMIVKGLHAVAKKQGGHVVMDEELLEEVVYLVEYPTPLYGCFDTDYLELPEAAVITPM
;
A
#
# COMPACT_ATOMS: atom_id res chain seq x y z
N GLU A 1 6.19 -36.76 35.54
CA GLU A 1 6.89 -37.73 34.70
C GLU A 1 8.35 -37.30 34.57
N ASP A 2 9.29 -38.22 34.63
CA ASP A 2 10.74 -38.04 34.47
C ASP A 2 11.42 -36.94 35.33
N GLY A 3 10.91 -36.68 36.54
CA GLY A 3 11.45 -35.70 37.48
C GLY A 3 11.09 -34.25 37.17
N TYR A 4 10.22 -34.00 36.19
CA TYR A 4 9.70 -32.68 35.87
C TYR A 4 8.31 -32.47 36.42
N VAL A 5 8.00 -31.21 36.77
CA VAL A 5 6.66 -30.78 37.17
C VAL A 5 5.95 -30.25 35.96
N TYR A 6 4.78 -30.78 35.66
CA TYR A 6 3.91 -30.32 34.58
C TYR A 6 2.68 -29.64 35.17
N ALA A 7 2.25 -28.53 34.54
CA ALA A 7 0.99 -27.89 34.84
C ALA A 7 0.06 -28.04 33.65
N ASP A 8 -1.10 -28.61 33.82
CA ASP A 8 -2.15 -28.65 32.82
C ASP A 8 -3.01 -27.37 32.98
N VAL A 9 -2.97 -26.50 31.98
CA VAL A 9 -3.66 -25.21 32.02
C VAL A 9 -4.70 -25.17 30.90
N THR A 10 -5.93 -25.10 31.29
CA THR A 10 -7.04 -24.88 30.36
C THR A 10 -7.31 -23.40 30.23
N VAL A 11 -7.09 -22.83 29.01
CA VAL A 11 -7.42 -21.45 28.70
C VAL A 11 -8.74 -21.44 27.95
N ALA A 12 -9.76 -20.80 28.51
CA ALA A 12 -11.03 -20.61 27.83
C ALA A 12 -10.85 -19.70 26.61
N GLY A 13 -11.44 -20.07 25.46
CA GLY A 13 -11.48 -19.23 24.28
C GLY A 13 -12.35 -17.99 24.52
N SER A 14 -12.09 -16.95 23.73
CA SER A 14 -12.89 -15.73 23.69
C SER A 14 -13.41 -15.49 22.27
N GLU A 15 -14.50 -14.75 22.16
CA GLU A 15 -15.02 -14.36 20.84
C GLU A 15 -14.01 -13.50 20.10
N THR A 16 -13.71 -13.85 18.85
CA THR A 16 -12.76 -13.12 18.00
C THR A 16 -13.06 -11.63 17.93
N LYS A 17 -14.33 -11.27 17.76
CA LYS A 17 -14.77 -9.88 17.67
C LYS A 17 -14.40 -9.05 18.90
N ALA A 18 -14.46 -9.65 20.09
CA ALA A 18 -14.11 -8.98 21.35
C ALA A 18 -12.58 -8.76 21.49
N LEU A 19 -11.77 -9.61 20.87
CA LEU A 19 -10.31 -9.52 20.94
C LEU A 19 -9.71 -8.60 19.88
N LEU A 20 -10.37 -8.44 18.72
CA LEU A 20 -9.84 -7.69 17.58
C LEU A 20 -9.43 -6.25 17.91
N PRO A 21 -10.17 -5.43 18.66
CA PRO A 21 -9.77 -4.06 18.96
C PRO A 21 -8.39 -3.96 19.59
N GLU A 22 -8.10 -4.78 20.57
CA GLU A 22 -6.79 -4.78 21.25
C GLU A 22 -5.69 -5.39 20.38
N ILE A 23 -6.03 -6.39 19.55
CA ILE A 23 -5.10 -6.98 18.60
C ILE A 23 -4.69 -5.94 17.54
N MET A 24 -5.65 -5.16 17.01
CA MET A 24 -5.38 -4.12 16.02
C MET A 24 -4.47 -3.02 16.57
N LYS A 25 -4.72 -2.55 17.79
CA LYS A 25 -3.86 -1.57 18.45
C LYS A 25 -2.43 -2.09 18.63
N LYS A 26 -2.28 -3.32 19.11
CA LYS A 26 -0.97 -3.97 19.28
C LYS A 26 -0.26 -4.14 17.94
N LEU A 27 -0.98 -4.59 16.91
CA LEU A 27 -0.45 -4.76 15.57
C LEU A 27 0.12 -3.44 15.03
N VAL A 28 -0.66 -2.37 15.02
CA VAL A 28 -0.23 -1.06 14.52
C VAL A 28 0.94 -0.51 15.33
N SER A 29 0.92 -0.66 16.66
CA SER A 29 2.03 -0.22 17.54
C SER A 29 3.31 -1.02 17.35
N SER A 30 3.22 -2.28 16.90
CA SER A 30 4.38 -3.15 16.70
C SER A 30 5.08 -2.95 15.35
N LEU A 31 4.47 -2.20 14.43
CA LEU A 31 5.08 -1.91 13.12
C LEU A 31 6.28 -0.98 13.31
N ALA A 32 7.45 -1.46 12.93
CA ALA A 32 8.70 -0.71 12.97
C ALA A 32 9.15 -0.32 11.57
N PHE A 33 9.58 0.93 11.42
CA PHE A 33 10.05 1.48 10.15
C PHE A 33 11.46 2.06 10.33
N PRO A 34 12.38 1.89 9.35
CA PRO A 34 13.72 2.48 9.40
C PRO A 34 13.69 4.00 9.55
N LYS A 35 12.71 4.65 8.92
CA LYS A 35 12.44 6.07 9.05
C LYS A 35 11.02 6.26 9.55
N SER A 36 10.85 7.02 10.61
CA SER A 36 9.54 7.32 11.22
C SER A 36 9.50 8.77 11.69
N MET A 37 8.30 9.32 11.81
CA MET A 37 8.05 10.68 12.26
C MET A 37 6.99 10.69 13.36
N THR A 38 6.94 11.75 14.12
CA THR A 38 5.81 12.14 14.97
C THR A 38 5.03 13.26 14.28
N TRP A 39 3.76 13.44 14.62
CA TRP A 39 2.91 14.50 14.05
C TRP A 39 1.91 15.03 15.08
N GLY A 40 1.53 16.28 14.91
CA GLY A 40 0.59 16.91 15.83
C GLY A 40 1.10 16.89 17.26
N ASN A 41 0.24 16.46 18.19
CA ASN A 41 0.55 16.25 19.60
C ASN A 41 0.70 14.77 19.97
N GLU A 42 0.95 13.91 18.97
CA GLU A 42 1.07 12.47 19.16
C GLU A 42 2.48 12.08 19.59
N ASP A 43 2.56 11.25 20.62
CA ASP A 43 3.81 10.59 21.01
C ASP A 43 4.13 9.36 20.11
N MET A 44 3.16 8.93 19.31
CA MET A 44 3.31 7.81 18.41
C MET A 44 4.27 8.13 17.26
N ARG A 45 5.17 7.18 16.97
CA ARG A 45 6.05 7.23 15.79
C ARG A 45 5.55 6.27 14.72
N PHE A 46 5.39 6.78 13.50
CA PHE A 46 4.98 5.97 12.35
C PHE A 46 5.65 6.48 11.06
N VAL A 47 5.60 5.71 9.97
CA VAL A 47 6.20 6.12 8.70
C VAL A 47 5.55 7.38 8.11
N ARG A 48 4.24 7.53 8.30
CA ARG A 48 3.43 8.69 7.88
C ARG A 48 2.32 8.95 8.89
N PRO A 49 1.75 10.17 8.99
CA PRO A 49 0.58 10.43 9.81
C PRO A 49 -0.59 9.51 9.45
N LEU A 50 -1.14 8.83 10.44
CA LEU A 50 -2.34 8.02 10.30
C LEU A 50 -3.55 8.96 10.12
N ARG A 51 -4.40 8.68 9.13
CA ARG A 51 -5.55 9.52 8.79
C ARG A 51 -6.89 8.80 8.91
N TRP A 52 -6.92 7.50 8.66
CA TRP A 52 -8.10 6.64 8.83
C TRP A 52 -7.66 5.20 9.02
N PHE A 53 -8.55 4.42 9.60
CA PHE A 53 -8.44 2.97 9.67
C PHE A 53 -9.71 2.36 9.08
N VAL A 54 -9.55 1.41 8.17
CA VAL A 54 -10.63 0.50 7.78
C VAL A 54 -10.43 -0.80 8.54
N ALA A 55 -11.41 -1.17 9.37
CA ALA A 55 -11.36 -2.38 10.14
C ALA A 55 -12.72 -3.05 10.20
N LEU A 56 -12.86 -4.14 9.47
CA LEU A 56 -14.11 -4.87 9.34
C LEU A 56 -13.92 -6.33 9.73
N PHE A 57 -14.91 -6.90 10.41
CA PHE A 57 -15.07 -8.32 10.66
C PHE A 57 -16.45 -8.77 10.16
N GLY A 58 -16.49 -9.46 9.02
CA GLY A 58 -17.71 -9.59 8.24
C GLY A 58 -18.20 -8.21 7.78
N THR A 59 -19.44 -7.88 8.05
CA THR A 59 -20.03 -6.56 7.69
C THR A 59 -19.97 -5.54 8.82
N GLU A 60 -19.38 -5.90 9.97
CA GLU A 60 -19.32 -5.04 11.14
C GLU A 60 -17.97 -4.35 11.28
N VAL A 61 -18.01 -3.09 11.71
CA VAL A 61 -16.79 -2.34 12.04
C VAL A 61 -16.21 -2.87 13.35
N VAL A 62 -14.91 -3.15 13.36
CA VAL A 62 -14.14 -3.43 14.58
C VAL A 62 -13.75 -2.09 15.22
N PRO A 63 -14.36 -1.69 16.34
CA PRO A 63 -14.15 -0.37 16.90
C PRO A 63 -12.83 -0.30 17.67
N PHE A 64 -11.91 0.55 17.25
CA PHE A 64 -10.74 0.94 18.02
C PHE A 64 -10.32 2.37 17.66
N GLU A 65 -9.55 2.97 18.53
CA GLU A 65 -8.98 4.31 18.34
C GLU A 65 -7.48 4.27 18.60
N MET A 66 -6.70 4.96 17.73
CA MET A 66 -5.26 5.14 17.89
C MET A 66 -4.85 6.45 17.22
N ALA A 67 -3.98 7.21 17.88
CA ALA A 67 -3.53 8.54 17.41
C ALA A 67 -4.72 9.45 17.03
N HIS A 68 -5.75 9.49 17.87
CA HIS A 68 -7.03 10.21 17.66
C HIS A 68 -7.79 9.85 16.37
N VAL A 69 -7.44 8.74 15.74
CA VAL A 69 -8.14 8.20 14.58
C VAL A 69 -8.99 7.02 15.00
N VAL A 70 -10.29 7.14 14.82
CA VAL A 70 -11.25 6.07 15.06
C VAL A 70 -11.38 5.20 13.82
N SER A 71 -11.41 3.88 14.01
CA SER A 71 -11.64 2.94 12.91
C SER A 71 -13.06 3.04 12.35
N GLY A 72 -13.19 2.76 11.06
CA GLY A 72 -14.46 2.81 10.34
C GLY A 72 -14.46 1.85 9.16
N ARG A 73 -15.32 2.16 8.20
CA ARG A 73 -15.40 1.46 6.90
C ARG A 73 -15.08 2.35 5.71
N THR A 74 -14.90 3.65 5.96
CA THR A 74 -14.68 4.64 4.91
C THR A 74 -13.21 4.67 4.51
N THR A 75 -12.94 4.68 3.21
CA THR A 75 -11.62 4.84 2.61
C THR A 75 -11.67 5.83 1.46
N ARG A 76 -10.54 6.01 0.77
CA ARG A 76 -10.40 6.97 -0.34
C ARG A 76 -9.82 6.30 -1.55
N GLY A 77 -10.22 6.79 -2.71
CA GLY A 77 -9.60 6.46 -3.98
C GLY A 77 -8.34 7.29 -4.26
N TYR A 78 -7.79 7.06 -5.44
CA TYR A 78 -6.63 7.80 -5.91
C TYR A 78 -6.96 9.28 -6.06
N ARG A 79 -6.21 10.11 -5.35
CA ARG A 79 -6.47 11.55 -5.14
C ARG A 79 -6.71 12.36 -6.42
N PHE A 80 -6.07 12.00 -7.52
CA PHE A 80 -6.12 12.77 -8.77
C PHE A 80 -7.16 12.26 -9.76
N LEU A 81 -7.62 11.02 -9.63
CA LEU A 81 -8.58 10.38 -10.51
C LEU A 81 -9.83 9.91 -9.76
N GLY A 82 -9.73 9.73 -8.44
CA GLY A 82 -10.79 9.21 -7.60
C GLY A 82 -11.85 10.26 -7.25
N THR A 83 -13.01 9.79 -6.86
CA THR A 83 -14.21 10.59 -6.59
C THR A 83 -14.42 10.92 -5.10
N GLY A 84 -13.38 10.84 -4.28
CA GLY A 84 -13.45 11.13 -2.85
C GLY A 84 -13.56 9.88 -1.97
N ASP A 85 -14.28 10.02 -0.85
CA ASP A 85 -14.44 8.98 0.15
C ASP A 85 -15.55 8.02 -0.24
N PHE A 86 -15.38 6.73 0.06
CA PHE A 86 -16.38 5.69 -0.14
C PHE A 86 -16.30 4.62 0.96
N ASP A 87 -17.42 3.91 1.15
CA ASP A 87 -17.55 2.90 2.20
C ASP A 87 -17.37 1.49 1.65
N ILE A 88 -16.62 0.67 2.41
CA ILE A 88 -16.49 -0.77 2.19
C ILE A 88 -17.52 -1.48 3.05
N GLN A 89 -18.41 -2.24 2.45
CA GLN A 89 -19.48 -2.93 3.18
C GLN A 89 -19.00 -4.27 3.75
N ALA A 90 -18.13 -4.98 3.02
CA ALA A 90 -17.55 -6.23 3.45
C ALA A 90 -16.08 -6.36 3.00
N PRO A 91 -15.22 -7.08 3.75
CA PRO A 91 -13.80 -7.24 3.41
C PRO A 91 -13.55 -7.79 2.00
N GLY A 92 -14.45 -8.65 1.49
CA GLY A 92 -14.33 -9.24 0.15
C GLY A 92 -14.45 -8.24 -1.00
N GLU A 93 -15.03 -7.06 -0.78
CA GLU A 93 -15.20 -6.02 -1.80
C GLU A 93 -13.99 -5.10 -1.89
N TYR A 94 -13.06 -5.16 -0.92
CA TYR A 94 -11.98 -4.19 -0.74
C TYR A 94 -11.14 -4.00 -2.00
N VAL A 95 -10.66 -5.08 -2.59
CA VAL A 95 -9.76 -5.03 -3.75
C VAL A 95 -10.45 -4.48 -4.99
N ASP A 96 -11.67 -4.93 -5.26
CA ASP A 96 -12.43 -4.52 -6.44
C ASP A 96 -12.88 -3.06 -6.33
N LEU A 97 -13.37 -2.63 -5.16
CA LEU A 97 -13.73 -1.23 -4.92
C LEU A 97 -12.53 -0.28 -5.05
N LEU A 98 -11.37 -0.66 -4.51
CA LEU A 98 -10.17 0.16 -4.67
C LEU A 98 -9.74 0.26 -6.14
N ARG A 99 -9.87 -0.82 -6.90
CA ARG A 99 -9.61 -0.82 -8.35
C ARG A 99 -10.54 0.12 -9.11
N GLU A 100 -11.83 0.11 -8.80
CA GLU A 100 -12.82 1.04 -9.38
C GLU A 100 -12.48 2.50 -9.06
N HIS A 101 -11.81 2.74 -7.93
CA HIS A 101 -11.35 4.05 -7.50
C HIS A 101 -9.86 4.32 -7.80
N TYR A 102 -9.31 3.65 -8.82
CA TYR A 102 -7.95 3.86 -9.34
C TYR A 102 -6.84 3.54 -8.34
N ILE A 103 -6.99 2.46 -7.57
CA ILE A 103 -5.93 1.90 -6.72
C ILE A 103 -5.80 0.41 -7.00
N ILE A 104 -4.66 0.00 -7.51
CA ILE A 104 -4.31 -1.41 -7.68
C ILE A 104 -3.59 -1.87 -6.42
N VAL A 105 -4.25 -2.69 -5.62
CA VAL A 105 -3.75 -3.12 -4.30
C VAL A 105 -2.59 -4.10 -4.43
N ASP A 106 -2.71 -5.05 -5.36
CA ASP A 106 -1.71 -6.09 -5.57
C ASP A 106 -0.45 -5.52 -6.26
N PRO A 107 0.74 -5.60 -5.63
CA PRO A 107 1.97 -5.13 -6.23
C PRO A 107 2.39 -5.93 -7.47
N GLU A 108 2.13 -7.23 -7.53
CA GLU A 108 2.45 -8.05 -8.70
C GLU A 108 1.61 -7.63 -9.90
N GLU A 109 0.34 -7.37 -9.69
CA GLU A 109 -0.52 -6.83 -10.72
C GLU A 109 -0.07 -5.45 -11.18
N ARG A 110 0.33 -4.55 -10.26
CA ARG A 110 0.87 -3.24 -10.64
C ARG A 110 2.13 -3.37 -11.47
N ARG A 111 3.05 -4.27 -11.08
CA ARG A 111 4.26 -4.58 -11.83
C ARG A 111 3.92 -5.00 -13.26
N ASP A 112 3.02 -5.94 -13.41
CA ASP A 112 2.54 -6.44 -14.69
C ASP A 112 1.94 -5.32 -15.56
N MET A 113 1.14 -4.45 -14.97
CA MET A 113 0.56 -3.30 -15.67
C MET A 113 1.63 -2.33 -16.16
N ILE A 114 2.64 -2.03 -15.33
CA ILE A 114 3.77 -1.17 -15.70
C ILE A 114 4.52 -1.77 -16.90
N VAL A 115 4.97 -3.02 -16.77
CA VAL A 115 5.76 -3.69 -17.79
C VAL A 115 5.02 -3.79 -19.13
N LYS A 116 3.77 -4.26 -19.09
CA LYS A 116 2.91 -4.36 -20.28
C LYS A 116 2.66 -2.99 -20.91
N GLY A 117 2.40 -1.99 -20.09
CA GLY A 117 2.17 -0.62 -20.55
C GLY A 117 3.41 0.01 -21.19
N LEU A 118 4.59 -0.13 -20.59
CA LEU A 118 5.86 0.35 -21.13
C LEU A 118 6.15 -0.29 -22.50
N HIS A 119 6.03 -1.61 -22.61
CA HIS A 119 6.23 -2.31 -23.89
C HIS A 119 5.21 -1.88 -24.95
N ALA A 120 3.96 -1.67 -24.59
CA ALA A 120 2.93 -1.20 -25.51
C ALA A 120 3.24 0.21 -26.05
N VAL A 121 3.67 1.12 -25.16
CA VAL A 121 4.06 2.49 -25.54
C VAL A 121 5.30 2.47 -26.42
N ALA A 122 6.36 1.75 -26.05
CA ALA A 122 7.59 1.64 -26.84
C ALA A 122 7.32 1.06 -28.24
N LYS A 123 6.54 -0.02 -28.34
CA LYS A 123 6.15 -0.62 -29.60
C LYS A 123 5.40 0.35 -30.52
N LYS A 124 4.50 1.15 -29.94
CA LYS A 124 3.74 2.18 -30.70
C LYS A 124 4.66 3.25 -31.30
N GLN A 125 5.78 3.52 -30.65
CA GLN A 125 6.79 4.51 -31.08
C GLN A 125 7.91 3.89 -31.92
N GLY A 126 7.86 2.58 -32.20
CA GLY A 126 8.90 1.89 -32.99
C GLY A 126 10.20 1.65 -32.24
N GLY A 127 10.18 1.78 -30.91
CA GLY A 127 11.32 1.58 -30.02
C GLY A 127 11.19 0.31 -29.17
N HIS A 128 12.09 0.19 -28.20
CA HIS A 128 12.08 -0.86 -27.19
C HIS A 128 12.37 -0.25 -25.80
N VAL A 129 11.95 -0.96 -24.75
CA VAL A 129 12.21 -0.55 -23.37
C VAL A 129 13.58 -1.10 -22.96
N VAL A 130 14.44 -0.26 -22.38
CA VAL A 130 15.59 -0.67 -21.60
C VAL A 130 15.10 -0.78 -20.16
N MET A 131 14.92 -2.02 -19.68
CA MET A 131 14.36 -2.26 -18.36
C MET A 131 15.43 -2.16 -17.29
N ASP A 132 15.19 -1.34 -16.28
CA ASP A 132 15.92 -1.29 -15.02
C ASP A 132 15.05 -1.95 -13.93
N GLU A 133 15.48 -3.13 -13.45
CA GLU A 133 14.70 -3.91 -12.48
C GLU A 133 14.66 -3.27 -11.10
N GLU A 134 15.72 -2.56 -10.69
CA GLU A 134 15.76 -1.87 -9.39
C GLU A 134 14.80 -0.68 -9.40
N LEU A 135 14.83 0.11 -10.47
CA LEU A 135 13.90 1.22 -10.67
C LEU A 135 12.46 0.72 -10.81
N LEU A 136 12.22 -0.36 -11.53
CA LEU A 136 10.89 -0.95 -11.66
C LEU A 136 10.34 -1.35 -10.28
N GLU A 137 11.15 -2.01 -9.44
CA GLU A 137 10.75 -2.39 -8.09
C GLU A 137 10.40 -1.16 -7.25
N GLU A 138 11.18 -0.10 -7.31
CA GLU A 138 10.87 1.16 -6.63
C GLU A 138 9.55 1.75 -7.11
N VAL A 139 9.35 1.84 -8.42
CA VAL A 139 8.14 2.43 -9.04
C VAL A 139 6.89 1.64 -8.69
N VAL A 140 6.95 0.31 -8.62
CA VAL A 140 5.82 -0.54 -8.20
C VAL A 140 5.25 -0.12 -6.84
N TYR A 141 6.11 0.33 -5.91
CA TYR A 141 5.68 0.78 -4.58
C TYR A 141 5.42 2.28 -4.47
N LEU A 142 5.79 3.07 -5.48
CA LEU A 142 5.52 4.51 -5.53
C LEU A 142 4.17 4.85 -6.14
N VAL A 143 3.68 4.06 -7.09
CA VAL A 143 2.46 4.35 -7.84
C VAL A 143 1.28 3.53 -7.32
N GLU A 144 0.10 4.13 -7.29
CA GLU A 144 -1.16 3.46 -6.92
C GLU A 144 -1.91 2.95 -8.17
N TYR A 145 -1.82 3.70 -9.28
CA TYR A 145 -2.44 3.36 -10.57
C TYR A 145 -1.48 3.71 -11.71
N PRO A 146 -0.76 2.74 -12.27
CA PRO A 146 0.28 2.99 -13.26
C PRO A 146 -0.30 3.43 -14.60
N THR A 147 0.23 4.52 -15.14
CA THR A 147 -0.11 5.03 -16.48
C THR A 147 1.19 5.40 -17.21
N PRO A 148 1.77 4.49 -18.00
CA PRO A 148 2.98 4.76 -18.78
C PRO A 148 2.75 5.86 -19.81
N LEU A 149 3.67 6.81 -19.85
CA LEU A 149 3.66 7.94 -20.80
C LEU A 149 4.90 7.88 -21.68
N TYR A 150 4.83 8.55 -22.82
CA TYR A 150 5.93 8.72 -23.74
C TYR A 150 6.25 10.21 -23.88
N GLY A 151 7.53 10.53 -23.83
CA GLY A 151 8.06 11.86 -24.08
C GLY A 151 9.21 11.79 -25.10
N CYS A 152 9.51 12.90 -25.74
CA CYS A 152 10.67 13.08 -26.61
C CYS A 152 11.55 14.19 -26.04
N PHE A 153 12.83 14.09 -26.29
CA PHE A 153 13.80 15.15 -26.05
C PHE A 153 14.51 15.52 -27.36
N ASP A 154 15.20 16.66 -27.36
CA ASP A 154 15.93 17.14 -28.54
C ASP A 154 17.12 16.23 -28.84
N THR A 155 17.36 15.94 -30.13
CA THR A 155 18.47 15.11 -30.61
C THR A 155 19.83 15.66 -30.25
N ASP A 156 19.97 16.97 -29.99
CA ASP A 156 21.20 17.59 -29.53
C ASP A 156 21.72 17.00 -28.20
N TYR A 157 20.84 16.47 -27.37
CA TYR A 157 21.22 15.78 -26.12
C TYR A 157 21.89 14.42 -26.37
N LEU A 158 21.83 13.87 -27.58
CA LEU A 158 22.51 12.61 -27.92
C LEU A 158 24.05 12.77 -28.04
N GLU A 159 24.57 14.00 -28.02
CA GLU A 159 26.01 14.28 -27.88
C GLU A 159 26.54 14.04 -26.47
N LEU A 160 25.63 13.95 -25.47
CA LEU A 160 25.99 13.67 -24.09
C LEU A 160 26.28 12.16 -23.91
N PRO A 161 27.08 11.80 -22.88
CA PRO A 161 27.26 10.40 -22.50
C PRO A 161 25.90 9.73 -22.19
N GLU A 162 25.73 8.49 -22.60
CA GLU A 162 24.48 7.72 -22.45
C GLU A 162 23.95 7.76 -21.01
N ALA A 163 24.81 7.56 -20.01
CA ALA A 163 24.41 7.62 -18.61
C ALA A 163 23.83 8.97 -18.18
N ALA A 164 24.27 10.09 -18.78
CA ALA A 164 23.75 11.41 -18.47
C ALA A 164 22.36 11.66 -19.11
N VAL A 165 22.02 10.89 -20.16
CA VAL A 165 20.71 10.96 -20.82
C VAL A 165 19.71 10.03 -20.12
N ILE A 166 20.12 8.81 -19.74
CA ILE A 166 19.23 7.80 -19.14
C ILE A 166 18.85 8.14 -17.71
N THR A 167 19.80 8.62 -16.87
CA THR A 167 19.57 8.84 -15.43
C THR A 167 18.41 9.80 -15.09
N PRO A 168 18.15 10.90 -15.84
CA PRO A 168 17.04 11.80 -15.53
C PRO A 168 15.69 11.38 -16.15
N MET A 169 15.67 10.34 -16.97
CA MET A 169 14.45 9.82 -17.62
C MET A 169 13.77 8.74 -16.78
#